data_9be957a8d696db6051016c935f1d65f4
#
_entry.id   9be957a8d696db6051016c935f1d65f4
#
_cell.length_a   1.000
_cell.length_b   1.000
_cell.length_c   1.000
_cell.angle_alpha   90.00
_cell.angle_beta   90.00
_cell.angle_gamma   90.00
#
_symmetry.space_group_name_H-M   'P 1'
#
loop_
_entity.id
_entity.type
_entity.pdbx_description
1 polymer ?
#
loop_
_entity_poly.entity_id
_entity_poly.type
_entity_poly.pdbx_seq_one_letter_code
_entity_poly.pdbx_strand_id
1 'polypeptide(L)'
;MRPVHDANCSVACTADIIGAKWTAVIVHDMSEGPRRFSELERSCPGISPRTLSERLRVLEQEGILQRTSARRRVDYSLTEKGEALLPIIDAMRQFGHEWLVPEHGHAHSDDTALV
;
A
#
# COMPACT_ATOMS: atom_id res chain seq x y z
N MET A 1 -22.51 -10.20 -2.32
CA MET A 1 -22.11 -10.54 -1.19
C MET A 1 -20.94 -11.41 -1.29
N ARG A 2 -20.24 -11.56 -0.43
CA ARG A 2 -19.11 -12.28 -0.50
C ARG A 2 -19.32 -13.48 0.20
N PRO A 3 -20.09 -14.24 -0.21
CA PRO A 3 -20.44 -15.39 0.48
C PRO A 3 -19.30 -16.28 0.66
N VAL A 4 -18.51 -16.28 -0.27
CA VAL A 4 -17.48 -17.15 -0.27
C VAL A 4 -16.56 -17.03 0.83
N HIS A 5 -16.09 -15.90 1.09
CA HIS A 5 -15.11 -15.82 2.09
C HIS A 5 -15.59 -15.08 3.25
N ASP A 6 -16.81 -14.88 3.32
CA ASP A 6 -17.33 -14.18 4.38
C ASP A 6 -16.38 -13.92 5.49
N ALA A 7 -16.88 -13.55 6.59
CA ALA A 7 -16.08 -13.10 7.69
C ALA A 7 -15.24 -14.17 8.33
N ASN A 8 -15.45 -15.38 7.96
CA ASN A 8 -14.68 -16.43 8.57
C ASN A 8 -13.37 -16.73 7.89
N CYS A 9 -13.14 -16.17 6.74
CA CYS A 9 -11.89 -16.42 6.05
C CYS A 9 -10.96 -15.23 6.20
N SER A 10 -10.06 -15.30 7.15
CA SER A 10 -9.16 -14.19 7.42
C SER A 10 -8.22 -13.92 6.25
N VAL A 11 -7.85 -14.94 5.51
CA VAL A 11 -6.98 -14.73 4.35
C VAL A 11 -7.71 -13.92 3.30
N ALA A 12 -8.96 -14.28 3.01
CA ALA A 12 -9.72 -13.56 1.99
C ALA A 12 -10.02 -12.13 2.44
N CYS A 13 -10.31 -11.93 3.71
CA CYS A 13 -10.58 -10.60 4.22
C CYS A 13 -9.35 -9.71 4.10
N THR A 14 -8.19 -10.26 4.42
CA THR A 14 -6.95 -9.51 4.30
C THR A 14 -6.64 -9.21 2.84
N ALA A 15 -6.89 -10.18 1.97
CA ALA A 15 -6.65 -9.99 0.55
C ALA A 15 -7.54 -8.90 -0.02
N ASP A 16 -8.75 -8.74 0.51
CA ASP A 16 -9.63 -7.69 0.05
C ASP A 16 -9.02 -6.32 0.31
N ILE A 17 -8.26 -6.19 1.37
CA ILE A 17 -7.63 -4.92 1.69
C ILE A 17 -6.37 -4.70 0.86
N ILE A 18 -5.43 -5.63 0.91
CA ILE A 18 -4.16 -5.40 0.23
C ILE A 18 -4.13 -5.78 -1.23
N GLY A 19 -5.20 -6.37 -1.73
CA GLY A 19 -5.24 -6.79 -3.13
C GLY A 19 -5.48 -5.66 -4.12
N ALA A 20 -5.91 -4.51 -3.65
CA ALA A 20 -6.14 -3.40 -4.55
C ALA A 20 -4.79 -2.87 -5.02
N LYS A 21 -4.73 -2.53 -6.29
CA LYS A 21 -3.49 -2.02 -6.84
C LYS A 21 -3.05 -0.80 -6.05
N TRP A 22 -1.81 -0.66 -5.79
CA TRP A 22 -1.16 0.44 -5.11
C TRP A 22 -1.28 0.39 -3.58
N THR A 23 -2.21 -0.37 -3.01
CA THR A 23 -2.38 -0.37 -1.56
C THR A 23 -1.10 -0.80 -0.84
N ALA A 24 -0.51 -1.91 -1.26
CA ALA A 24 0.70 -2.39 -0.60
C ALA A 24 1.85 -1.39 -0.74
N VAL A 25 1.95 -0.75 -1.91
CA VAL A 25 3.01 0.22 -2.15
C VAL A 25 2.83 1.44 -1.24
N ILE A 26 1.60 1.93 -1.14
CA ILE A 26 1.30 3.09 -0.31
C ILE A 26 1.60 2.79 1.16
N VAL A 27 1.15 1.65 1.65
CA VAL A 27 1.37 1.29 3.03
C VAL A 27 2.85 1.11 3.31
N HIS A 28 3.56 0.46 2.41
CA HIS A 28 4.99 0.26 2.57
C HIS A 28 5.74 1.59 2.63
N ASP A 29 5.31 2.54 1.81
CA ASP A 29 5.99 3.83 1.77
C ASP A 29 5.86 4.59 3.09
N MET A 30 4.83 4.29 3.87
CA MET A 30 4.66 4.93 5.16
C MET A 30 5.31 4.16 6.31
N SER A 31 6.04 3.09 5.99
CA SER A 31 6.66 2.28 7.04
C SER A 31 7.68 3.04 7.87
N GLU A 32 8.29 4.06 7.30
CA GLU A 32 9.29 4.82 8.01
C GLU A 32 8.77 6.12 8.62
N GLY A 33 7.51 6.37 8.49
CA GLY A 33 6.95 7.57 9.07
C GLY A 33 5.91 8.22 8.17
N PRO A 34 5.39 9.35 8.62
CA PRO A 34 4.35 10.02 7.86
C PRO A 34 4.80 10.46 6.47
N ARG A 35 3.86 10.54 5.55
CA ARG A 35 4.14 10.98 4.18
C ARG A 35 3.11 11.99 3.76
N ARG A 36 3.54 12.89 2.90
CA ARG A 36 2.64 13.87 2.31
C ARG A 36 2.09 13.30 1.02
N PHE A 37 0.99 13.89 0.55
CA PHE A 37 0.35 13.43 -0.67
C PHE A 37 1.34 13.37 -1.84
N SER A 38 2.14 14.43 -2.02
CA SER A 38 3.07 14.47 -3.12
C SER A 38 4.14 13.40 -3.03
N GLU A 39 4.52 13.03 -1.82
CA GLU A 39 5.52 11.99 -1.65
C GLU A 39 4.94 10.64 -2.01
N LEU A 40 3.67 10.41 -1.66
CA LEU A 40 3.02 9.15 -2.01
C LEU A 40 2.79 9.06 -3.51
N GLU A 41 2.53 10.21 -4.15
CA GLU A 41 2.40 10.23 -5.59
C GLU A 41 3.68 9.76 -6.26
N ARG A 42 4.81 10.17 -5.74
CA ARG A 42 6.09 9.78 -6.32
C ARG A 42 6.37 8.29 -6.14
N SER A 43 5.82 7.70 -5.08
CA SER A 43 6.03 6.29 -4.82
C SER A 43 5.18 5.40 -5.71
N CYS A 44 4.19 5.97 -6.39
CA CYS A 44 3.28 5.21 -7.22
C CYS A 44 3.31 5.74 -8.65
N PRO A 45 4.37 5.43 -9.40
CA PRO A 45 4.50 5.96 -10.75
C PRO A 45 3.30 5.63 -11.61
N GLY A 46 2.73 6.65 -12.22
CA GLY A 46 1.58 6.44 -13.08
C GLY A 46 0.24 6.56 -12.41
N ILE A 47 0.20 6.71 -11.10
CA ILE A 47 -1.07 6.84 -10.42
C ILE A 47 -1.59 8.26 -10.63
N SER A 48 -2.88 8.41 -10.87
CA SER A 48 -3.43 9.74 -11.01
C SER A 48 -3.73 10.30 -9.63
N PRO A 49 -3.73 11.63 -9.47
CA PRO A 49 -4.07 12.22 -8.18
C PRO A 49 -5.44 11.79 -7.70
N ARG A 50 -6.38 11.62 -8.62
CA ARG A 50 -7.71 11.20 -8.25
C ARG A 50 -7.72 9.80 -7.68
N THR A 51 -6.98 8.89 -8.31
CA THR A 51 -6.90 7.51 -7.85
C THR A 51 -6.20 7.45 -6.50
N LEU A 52 -5.12 8.21 -6.33
CA LEU A 52 -4.41 8.22 -5.06
C LEU A 52 -5.31 8.77 -3.96
N SER A 53 -6.03 9.85 -4.23
CA SER A 53 -6.92 10.43 -3.26
C SER A 53 -7.98 9.44 -2.83
N GLU A 54 -8.55 8.72 -3.80
CA GLU A 54 -9.57 7.75 -3.52
C GLU A 54 -9.00 6.58 -2.71
N ARG A 55 -7.81 6.14 -3.05
CA ARG A 55 -7.18 5.03 -2.35
C ARG A 55 -6.89 5.40 -0.89
N LEU A 56 -6.42 6.62 -0.67
CA LEU A 56 -6.13 7.07 0.68
C LEU A 56 -7.42 7.19 1.50
N ARG A 57 -8.49 7.64 0.88
CA ARG A 57 -9.75 7.75 1.56
C ARG A 57 -10.26 6.38 2.00
N VAL A 58 -10.15 5.40 1.12
CA VAL A 58 -10.60 4.06 1.45
C VAL A 58 -9.76 3.47 2.59
N LEU A 59 -8.44 3.67 2.53
CA LEU A 59 -7.56 3.15 3.57
C LEU A 59 -7.82 3.82 4.91
N GLU A 60 -8.20 5.09 4.88
CA GLU A 60 -8.54 5.78 6.10
C GLU A 60 -9.82 5.20 6.67
N GLN A 61 -10.81 4.92 5.83
CA GLN A 61 -12.06 4.34 6.26
C GLN A 61 -11.86 2.93 6.83
N GLU A 62 -10.88 2.22 6.30
CA GLU A 62 -10.60 0.88 6.78
C GLU A 62 -9.76 0.90 8.05
N GLY A 63 -9.36 2.07 8.51
CA GLY A 63 -8.56 2.17 9.71
C GLY A 63 -7.09 1.82 9.52
N ILE A 64 -6.63 1.78 8.30
CA ILE A 64 -5.25 1.42 7.99
C ILE A 64 -4.32 2.63 8.15
N LEU A 65 -4.82 3.79 7.79
CA LEU A 65 -4.02 4.99 7.93
C LEU A 65 -4.86 6.10 8.52
N GLN A 66 -4.18 7.16 8.96
CA GLN A 66 -4.84 8.31 9.49
C GLN A 66 -4.27 9.54 8.82
N ARG A 67 -5.11 10.54 8.69
CA ARG A 67 -4.75 11.78 8.07
C ARG A 67 -4.70 12.83 9.14
N THR A 68 -3.58 13.52 9.26
CA THR A 68 -3.38 14.54 10.27
C THR A 68 -3.20 15.88 9.57
N SER A 69 -3.97 16.86 10.01
CA SER A 69 -3.91 18.17 9.38
C SER A 69 -3.52 19.18 10.43
N ALA A 70 -2.44 19.91 10.22
CA ALA A 70 -2.00 20.94 11.14
C ALA A 70 -1.23 22.00 10.41
N ARG A 71 -1.55 23.28 10.68
CA ARG A 71 -0.81 24.37 10.05
C ARG A 71 -0.68 24.25 8.54
N ARG A 72 -1.77 23.99 7.87
CA ARG A 72 -1.77 23.91 6.43
C ARG A 72 -0.99 22.73 5.90
N ARG A 73 -0.64 21.81 6.76
CA ARG A 73 0.08 20.64 6.35
C ARG A 73 -0.75 19.42 6.61
N VAL A 74 -0.81 18.53 5.65
CA VAL A 74 -1.53 17.28 5.78
C VAL A 74 -0.55 16.14 5.63
N ASP A 75 -0.52 15.28 6.63
CA ASP A 75 0.33 14.10 6.61
C ASP A 75 -0.51 12.85 6.72
N TYR A 76 -0.07 11.78 6.11
CA TYR A 76 -0.71 10.47 6.21
C TYR A 76 0.25 9.55 6.93
N SER A 77 -0.25 8.80 7.88
CA SER A 77 0.60 7.86 8.62
C SER A 77 -0.18 6.60 8.91
N LEU A 78 0.51 5.54 9.23
CA LEU A 78 -0.13 4.27 9.51
C LEU A 78 -0.71 4.28 10.93
N THR A 79 -1.84 3.61 11.07
CA THR A 79 -2.38 3.34 12.40
C THR A 79 -1.74 2.05 12.88
N GLU A 80 -2.08 1.63 14.08
CA GLU A 80 -1.59 0.37 14.59
C GLU A 80 -2.03 -0.76 13.68
N LYS A 81 -3.27 -0.70 13.19
CA LYS A 81 -3.79 -1.71 12.28
C LYS A 81 -3.00 -1.70 10.97
N GLY A 82 -2.65 -0.51 10.49
CA GLY A 82 -1.85 -0.41 9.27
C GLY A 82 -0.46 -0.96 9.47
N GLU A 83 0.14 -0.72 10.63
CA GLU A 83 1.47 -1.25 10.89
C GLU A 83 1.45 -2.77 10.94
N ALA A 84 0.34 -3.36 11.34
CA ALA A 84 0.23 -4.81 11.37
C ALA A 84 0.28 -5.44 9.99
N LEU A 85 0.07 -4.63 8.93
CA LEU A 85 0.17 -5.12 7.57
C LEU A 85 1.62 -5.17 7.09
N LEU A 86 2.53 -4.46 7.75
CA LEU A 86 3.90 -4.38 7.25
C LEU A 86 4.61 -5.72 7.14
N PRO A 87 4.50 -6.63 8.09
CA PRO A 87 5.14 -7.93 7.92
C PRO A 87 4.59 -8.69 6.72
N ILE A 88 3.30 -8.53 6.44
CA ILE A 88 2.68 -9.19 5.31
C ILE A 88 3.22 -8.61 4.01
N ILE A 89 3.29 -7.29 3.95
CA ILE A 89 3.77 -6.61 2.76
C ILE A 89 5.26 -6.89 2.55
N ASP A 90 6.02 -7.00 3.63
CA ASP A 90 7.43 -7.32 3.52
C ASP A 90 7.59 -8.72 2.93
N ALA A 91 6.73 -9.65 3.30
CA ALA A 91 6.76 -10.99 2.72
C ALA A 91 6.40 -10.94 1.23
N MET A 92 5.48 -10.05 0.85
CA MET A 92 5.16 -9.85 -0.55
C MET A 92 6.37 -9.34 -1.31
N ARG A 93 7.10 -8.40 -0.71
CA ARG A 93 8.28 -7.84 -1.33
C ARG A 93 9.33 -8.93 -1.54
N GLN A 94 9.53 -9.77 -0.53
CA GLN A 94 10.49 -10.84 -0.64
C GLN A 94 10.09 -11.85 -1.71
N PHE A 95 8.82 -12.18 -1.76
CA PHE A 95 8.34 -13.13 -2.76
C PHE A 95 8.57 -12.54 -4.16
N GLY A 96 8.24 -11.27 -4.34
CA GLY A 96 8.41 -10.63 -5.63
C GLY A 96 9.87 -10.57 -6.05
N HIS A 97 10.74 -10.25 -5.11
CA HIS A 97 12.16 -10.16 -5.40
C HIS A 97 12.72 -11.53 -5.79
N GLU A 98 12.32 -12.54 -5.08
CA GLU A 98 12.85 -13.87 -5.35
C GLU A 98 12.26 -14.55 -6.57
N TRP A 99 11.01 -14.36 -6.83
CA TRP A 99 10.33 -15.12 -7.86
C TRP A 99 9.85 -14.36 -9.09
N LEU A 100 9.67 -13.05 -8.96
CA LEU A 100 9.06 -12.31 -10.04
C LEU A 100 9.94 -11.26 -10.72
N VAL A 101 10.92 -10.73 -10.00
CA VAL A 101 11.80 -9.69 -10.53
C VAL A 101 13.15 -10.31 -10.85
N PRO A 102 13.70 -9.99 -12.02
CA PRO A 102 14.99 -10.55 -12.41
C PRO A 102 16.04 -10.20 -11.41
N GLU A 103 16.89 -11.16 -11.15
CA GLU A 103 17.94 -10.94 -10.27
C GLU A 103 18.77 -9.84 -10.55
N HIS A 104 18.97 -9.52 -11.54
CA HIS A 104 19.73 -8.43 -11.73
C HIS A 104 19.05 -7.41 -12.26
N GLY A 105 18.76 -7.21 -12.08
CA GLY A 105 18.11 -6.45 -12.36
C GLY A 105 17.89 -5.64 -12.69
N HIS A 106 18.31 -5.84 -12.92
CA HIS A 106 18.18 -5.28 -13.18
C HIS A 106 17.60 -4.47 -13.39
N ALA A 107 17.56 -4.38 -13.41
CA ALA A 107 17.03 -3.96 -13.39
C ALA A 107 16.41 -3.24 -13.78
N HIS A 108 16.33 -3.13 -14.00
CA HIS A 108 15.55 -2.88 -14.19
C HIS A 108 14.83 -2.22 -14.13
N SER A 109 14.93 -2.09 -14.12
CA SER A 109 14.20 -1.94 -14.01
C SER A 109 13.50 -1.56 -14.02
N ASP A 110 13.42 -1.43 -14.16
CA ASP A 110 12.69 -1.53 -14.11
C ASP A 110 11.99 -1.48 -14.11
N ASP A 111 11.95 -1.32 -14.28
CA ASP A 111 11.27 -1.73 -14.19
C ASP A 111 10.58 -1.88 -14.08
N THR A 112 10.50 -1.77 -14.42
CA THR A 112 9.80 -2.36 -14.19
C THR A 112 9.27 -2.66 -13.77
N ALA A 113 9.13 -2.69 -13.74
CA ALA A 113 8.58 -3.30 -13.17
C ALA A 113 7.95 -3.36 -12.69
N LEU A 114 7.58 -3.16 -12.57
CA LEU A 114 6.96 -3.59 -12.01
C LEU A 114 6.30 -3.75 -12.09
N VAL A 115 6.09 -3.99 -12.33
CA VAL A 115 5.55 -4.49 -12.27
C VAL A 115 5.12 -4.55 -11.99
#